data_4613303fda1e5c90f74ed95b05040a3a
#
_entry.id   4613303fda1e5c90f74ed95b05040a3a
#
_cell.length_a   1.000
_cell.length_b   1.000
_cell.length_c   1.000
_cell.angle_alpha   90.00
_cell.angle_beta   90.00
_cell.angle_gamma   90.00
#
_symmetry.space_group_name_H-M   'P 1'
#
loop_
_entity.id
_entity.type
_entity.pdbx_description
1 polymer ?
#
loop_
_entity_poly.entity_id
_entity_poly.type
_entity_poly.pdbx_seq_one_letter_code
_entity_poly.pdbx_strand_id
1 'polypeptide(L)'
;MNVVKTRKVLVVEDSRLIHKMYEVMLRPCMLIAAHDGREGLARLGENPDVDVIILDINMPHMTGLEFLGQVKAQPEFAAIPVIIVSTEGKEEDVARGLQAGAVAYLKKPFQREDLLKIIGRLAVVPPNPPAP
;
A
#
# COMPACT_ATOMS: atom_id res chain seq x y z
N MET A 1 -3.68 25.61 5.61
CA MET A 1 -3.71 24.57 6.40
C MET A 1 -4.12 23.32 5.78
N ASN A 2 -3.44 22.41 6.08
CA ASN A 2 -3.67 21.21 5.44
C ASN A 2 -4.67 20.40 6.18
N VAL A 3 -5.80 20.27 5.61
CA VAL A 3 -6.75 19.38 6.17
C VAL A 3 -6.34 18.00 5.75
N VAL A 4 -6.01 17.20 6.72
CA VAL A 4 -5.73 15.82 6.43
C VAL A 4 -7.05 15.18 6.07
N LYS A 5 -7.30 15.04 4.81
CA LYS A 5 -8.45 14.29 4.38
C LYS A 5 -8.33 12.89 4.92
N THR A 6 -9.43 12.34 5.38
CA THR A 6 -9.47 10.94 5.73
C THR A 6 -9.12 10.14 4.49
N ARG A 7 -8.04 9.40 4.58
CA ARG A 7 -7.60 8.58 3.47
C ARG A 7 -8.10 7.17 3.65
N LYS A 8 -8.36 6.53 2.54
CA LYS A 8 -8.75 5.14 2.53
C LYS A 8 -7.53 4.31 2.18
N VAL A 9 -7.10 3.48 3.12
CA VAL A 9 -5.87 2.71 2.98
C VAL A 9 -6.21 1.22 2.99
N LEU A 10 -5.81 0.51 1.96
CA LEU A 10 -5.94 -0.93 1.93
C LEU A 10 -4.65 -1.53 2.46
N VAL A 11 -4.74 -2.36 3.48
CA VAL A 11 -3.59 -3.06 4.04
C VAL A 11 -3.73 -4.54 3.71
N VAL A 12 -2.78 -5.06 2.94
CA VAL A 12 -2.74 -6.47 2.56
C VAL A 12 -1.66 -7.14 3.41
N GLU A 13 -2.08 -7.87 4.41
CA GLU A 13 -1.22 -8.42 5.44
C GLU A 13 -1.95 -9.59 6.10
N ASP A 14 -1.29 -10.71 6.31
CA ASP A 14 -1.95 -11.90 6.83
C ASP A 14 -2.16 -11.90 8.35
N SER A 15 -1.45 -11.06 9.10
CA SER A 15 -1.53 -11.02 10.55
C SER A 15 -2.59 -10.04 11.03
N ARG A 16 -3.56 -10.54 11.79
CA ARG A 16 -4.58 -9.68 12.39
C ARG A 16 -3.98 -8.70 13.39
N LEU A 17 -2.95 -9.13 14.10
CA LEU A 17 -2.28 -8.27 15.05
C LEU A 17 -1.63 -7.08 14.35
N ILE A 18 -0.99 -7.33 13.21
CA ILE A 18 -0.36 -6.28 12.43
C ILE A 18 -1.42 -5.31 11.89
N HIS A 19 -2.58 -5.82 11.47
CA HIS A 19 -3.68 -4.94 11.05
C HIS A 19 -4.08 -3.97 12.16
N LYS A 20 -4.16 -4.46 13.40
CA LYS A 20 -4.49 -3.58 14.53
C LYS A 20 -3.42 -2.53 14.77
N MET A 21 -2.16 -2.89 14.57
CA MET A 21 -1.08 -1.93 14.67
C MET A 21 -1.24 -0.82 13.63
N TYR A 22 -1.58 -1.19 12.41
CA TYR A 22 -1.80 -0.19 11.36
C TYR A 22 -3.00 0.69 11.65
N GLU A 23 -4.07 0.13 12.24
CA GLU A 23 -5.23 0.93 12.63
C GLU A 23 -4.86 2.07 13.56
N VAL A 24 -4.03 1.78 14.55
CA VAL A 24 -3.57 2.79 15.49
C VAL A 24 -2.60 3.74 14.84
N MET A 25 -1.65 3.17 14.10
CA MET A 25 -0.57 3.93 13.47
C MET A 25 -1.08 4.94 12.44
N LEU A 26 -2.13 4.58 11.72
CA LEU A 26 -2.60 5.36 10.59
C LEU A 26 -3.85 6.20 10.89
N ARG A 27 -4.25 6.30 12.14
CA ARG A 27 -5.36 7.18 12.47
C ARG A 27 -5.07 8.59 11.99
N PRO A 28 -6.03 9.30 11.43
CA PRO A 28 -7.45 8.99 11.28
C PRO A 28 -7.83 8.33 9.95
N CYS A 29 -6.92 7.66 9.28
CA CYS A 29 -7.22 7.01 8.01
C CYS A 29 -8.25 5.91 8.17
N MET A 30 -9.05 5.68 7.14
CA MET A 30 -9.96 4.55 7.08
C MET A 30 -9.19 3.34 6.56
N LEU A 31 -9.10 2.31 7.37
CA LEU A 31 -8.37 1.11 6.99
C LEU A 31 -9.31 0.05 6.44
N ILE A 32 -8.91 -0.55 5.35
CA ILE A 32 -9.57 -1.72 4.79
C ILE A 32 -8.56 -2.84 4.89
N ALA A 33 -8.97 -3.94 5.53
CA ALA A 33 -8.07 -5.05 5.76
C ALA A 33 -8.27 -6.15 4.74
N ALA A 34 -7.18 -6.68 4.23
CA ALA A 34 -7.17 -7.89 3.44
C ALA A 34 -6.06 -8.78 3.97
N HIS A 35 -6.31 -10.07 4.05
CA HIS A 35 -5.39 -11.00 4.70
C HIS A 35 -4.52 -11.76 3.70
N ASP A 36 -4.81 -11.63 2.42
CA ASP A 36 -3.97 -12.17 1.35
C ASP A 36 -4.25 -11.39 0.07
N GLY A 37 -3.53 -11.74 -1.00
CA GLY A 37 -3.65 -11.03 -2.26
C GLY A 37 -5.01 -11.17 -2.93
N ARG A 38 -5.65 -12.33 -2.78
CA ARG A 38 -6.97 -12.54 -3.37
C ARG A 38 -8.01 -11.65 -2.70
N GLU A 39 -7.97 -11.61 -1.39
CA GLU A 39 -8.86 -10.73 -0.64
C GLU A 39 -8.56 -9.28 -0.98
N GLY A 40 -7.27 -8.94 -1.16
CA GLY A 40 -6.86 -7.60 -1.56
C GLY A 40 -7.51 -7.16 -2.86
N LEU A 41 -7.51 -8.04 -3.85
CA LEU A 41 -8.15 -7.73 -5.13
C LEU A 41 -9.66 -7.57 -4.98
N ALA A 42 -10.28 -8.42 -4.17
CA ALA A 42 -11.71 -8.33 -3.92
C ALA A 42 -12.05 -7.01 -3.24
N ARG A 43 -11.24 -6.61 -2.25
CA ARG A 43 -11.46 -5.34 -1.55
C ARG A 43 -11.31 -4.13 -2.47
N LEU A 44 -10.37 -4.19 -3.41
CA LEU A 44 -10.22 -3.12 -4.40
C LEU A 44 -11.46 -3.01 -5.30
N GLY A 45 -12.03 -4.14 -5.68
CA GLY A 45 -13.26 -4.14 -6.47
C GLY A 45 -14.41 -3.48 -5.74
N GLU A 46 -14.48 -3.66 -4.42
CA GLU A 46 -15.49 -3.06 -3.57
C GLU A 46 -15.18 -1.61 -3.23
N ASN A 47 -13.91 -1.22 -3.27
CA ASN A 47 -13.44 0.09 -2.85
C ASN A 47 -12.47 0.66 -3.88
N PRO A 48 -12.95 0.99 -5.08
CA PRO A 48 -12.05 1.51 -6.11
C PRO A 48 -11.48 2.89 -5.78
N ASP A 49 -11.99 3.52 -4.73
CA ASP A 49 -11.52 4.83 -4.28
C ASP A 49 -10.42 4.75 -3.23
N VAL A 50 -9.79 3.59 -3.06
CA VAL A 50 -8.63 3.44 -2.16
C VAL A 50 -7.53 4.41 -2.61
N ASP A 51 -6.97 5.11 -1.64
CA ASP A 51 -5.94 6.13 -1.90
C ASP A 51 -4.53 5.55 -1.96
N VAL A 52 -4.27 4.50 -1.18
CA VAL A 52 -2.95 3.89 -1.12
C VAL A 52 -3.08 2.46 -0.62
N ILE A 53 -2.19 1.60 -1.10
CA ILE A 53 -2.13 0.19 -0.67
C ILE A 53 -0.83 -0.02 0.10
N ILE A 54 -0.92 -0.61 1.28
CA ILE A 54 0.24 -1.08 2.03
C ILE A 54 0.27 -2.58 1.86
N LEU A 55 1.36 -3.10 1.34
CA LEU A 55 1.45 -4.49 0.92
C LEU A 55 2.60 -5.20 1.59
N ASP A 56 2.29 -6.25 2.35
CA ASP A 56 3.31 -7.17 2.82
C ASP A 56 3.65 -8.12 1.67
N ILE A 57 4.94 -8.23 1.39
CA ILE A 57 5.38 -9.02 0.25
C ILE A 57 5.40 -10.52 0.53
N ASN A 58 5.50 -10.90 1.80
CA ASN A 58 5.59 -12.30 2.19
C ASN A 58 4.26 -12.82 2.73
N MET A 59 3.40 -13.27 1.84
CA MET A 59 2.08 -13.77 2.21
C MET A 59 1.84 -15.16 1.65
N PRO A 60 0.99 -15.96 2.33
CA PRO A 60 0.59 -17.24 1.76
C PRO A 60 -0.35 -17.05 0.57
N HIS A 61 -0.48 -18.08 -0.23
CA HIS A 61 -1.38 -18.19 -1.38
C HIS A 61 -0.96 -17.34 -2.58
N MET A 62 -1.02 -16.03 -2.45
CA MET A 62 -0.58 -15.13 -3.52
C MET A 62 0.50 -14.22 -2.96
N THR A 63 1.69 -14.26 -3.54
CA THR A 63 2.78 -13.42 -3.07
C THR A 63 2.46 -11.95 -3.30
N GLY A 64 3.14 -11.10 -2.52
CA GLY A 64 2.96 -9.66 -2.70
C GLY A 64 3.28 -9.19 -4.10
N LEU A 65 4.32 -9.75 -4.71
CA LEU A 65 4.68 -9.37 -6.08
C LEU A 65 3.62 -9.78 -7.08
N GLU A 66 3.02 -10.95 -6.90
CA GLU A 66 1.92 -11.37 -7.77
C GLU A 66 0.72 -10.44 -7.64
N PHE A 67 0.37 -10.08 -6.41
CA PHE A 67 -0.71 -9.13 -6.17
C PHE A 67 -0.42 -7.79 -6.84
N LEU A 68 0.79 -7.28 -6.64
CA LEU A 68 1.21 -6.01 -7.23
C LEU A 68 1.08 -6.05 -8.75
N GLY A 69 1.53 -7.15 -9.37
CA GLY A 69 1.43 -7.32 -10.81
C GLY A 69 0.00 -7.26 -11.29
N GLN A 70 -0.91 -7.90 -10.55
CA GLN A 70 -2.32 -7.90 -10.94
C GLN A 70 -2.97 -6.54 -10.77
N VAL A 71 -2.61 -5.81 -9.71
CA VAL A 71 -3.10 -4.44 -9.51
C VAL A 71 -2.66 -3.55 -10.67
N LYS A 72 -1.39 -3.64 -11.03
CA LYS A 72 -0.86 -2.77 -12.10
C LYS A 72 -1.37 -3.16 -13.49
N ALA A 73 -1.83 -4.39 -13.65
CA ALA A 73 -2.39 -4.84 -14.92
C ALA A 73 -3.83 -4.39 -15.14
N GLN A 74 -4.52 -3.96 -14.09
CA GLN A 74 -5.91 -3.53 -14.21
C GLN A 74 -5.99 -2.01 -14.28
N PRO A 75 -6.52 -1.46 -15.38
CA PRO A 75 -6.53 0.00 -15.56
C PRO A 75 -7.19 0.76 -14.42
N GLU A 76 -8.24 0.20 -13.83
CA GLU A 76 -8.94 0.89 -12.75
C GLU A 76 -8.13 0.98 -11.46
N PHE A 77 -7.11 0.15 -11.30
CA PHE A 77 -6.31 0.11 -10.08
C PHE A 77 -4.86 0.52 -10.29
N ALA A 78 -4.43 0.60 -11.54
CA ALA A 78 -3.02 0.78 -11.87
C ALA A 78 -2.42 2.08 -11.31
N ALA A 79 -3.24 3.10 -11.13
CA ALA A 79 -2.76 4.39 -10.63
C ALA A 79 -2.68 4.45 -9.10
N ILE A 80 -3.22 3.46 -8.39
CA ILE A 80 -3.18 3.47 -6.93
C ILE A 80 -1.74 3.18 -6.47
N PRO A 81 -1.15 4.08 -5.67
CA PRO A 81 0.22 3.85 -5.20
C PRO A 81 0.28 2.68 -4.23
N VAL A 82 1.33 1.87 -4.37
CA VAL A 82 1.55 0.69 -3.52
C VAL A 82 2.86 0.88 -2.78
N ILE A 83 2.80 0.77 -1.46
CA ILE A 83 3.98 0.80 -0.59
C ILE A 83 4.22 -0.62 -0.13
N ILE A 84 5.39 -1.17 -0.45
CA ILE A 84 5.76 -2.50 0.01
C ILE A 84 6.38 -2.38 1.40
N VAL A 85 5.98 -3.24 2.31
CA VAL A 85 6.56 -3.32 3.64
C VAL A 85 7.03 -4.76 3.84
N SER A 86 8.27 -4.94 4.27
CA SER A 86 8.83 -6.28 4.36
C SER A 86 10.00 -6.33 5.34
N THR A 87 10.25 -7.51 5.92
CA THR A 87 11.47 -7.74 6.70
C THR A 87 12.67 -7.93 5.78
N GLU A 88 12.44 -8.21 4.49
CA GLU A 88 13.49 -8.41 3.52
C GLU A 88 13.94 -7.06 2.97
N GLY A 89 15.21 -6.72 3.20
CA GLY A 89 15.71 -5.41 2.80
C GLY A 89 16.88 -5.46 1.85
N LYS A 90 17.08 -6.57 1.16
CA LYS A 90 18.18 -6.68 0.20
C LYS A 90 17.91 -5.77 -0.99
N GLU A 91 18.97 -5.22 -1.54
CA GLU A 91 18.86 -4.31 -2.68
C GLU A 91 18.09 -4.92 -3.84
N GLU A 92 18.31 -6.20 -4.10
CA GLU A 92 17.63 -6.87 -5.21
C GLU A 92 16.13 -7.02 -4.95
N ASP A 93 15.73 -7.21 -3.69
CA ASP A 93 14.31 -7.29 -3.34
C ASP A 93 13.64 -5.94 -3.50
N VAL A 94 14.32 -4.88 -3.05
CA VAL A 94 13.83 -3.52 -3.19
C VAL A 94 13.68 -3.17 -4.67
N ALA A 95 14.73 -3.46 -5.45
CA ALA A 95 14.71 -3.16 -6.88
C ALA A 95 13.57 -3.89 -7.58
N ARG A 96 13.35 -5.16 -7.23
CA ARG A 96 12.29 -5.95 -7.83
C ARG A 96 10.92 -5.36 -7.54
N GLY A 97 10.70 -4.95 -6.29
CA GLY A 97 9.44 -4.33 -5.91
C GLY A 97 9.18 -3.01 -6.64
N LEU A 98 10.20 -2.18 -6.73
CA LEU A 98 10.08 -0.90 -7.41
C LEU A 98 9.88 -1.10 -8.92
N GLN A 99 10.57 -2.06 -9.50
CA GLN A 99 10.40 -2.37 -10.93
C GLN A 99 9.00 -2.90 -11.22
N ALA A 100 8.41 -3.60 -10.27
CA ALA A 100 7.05 -4.13 -10.42
C ALA A 100 6.00 -3.04 -10.28
N GLY A 101 6.38 -1.83 -9.87
CA GLY A 101 5.47 -0.70 -9.85
C GLY A 101 5.18 -0.10 -8.48
N ALA A 102 5.82 -0.60 -7.42
CA ALA A 102 5.65 0.01 -6.11
C ALA A 102 6.27 1.40 -6.09
N VAL A 103 5.66 2.32 -5.33
CA VAL A 103 6.19 3.68 -5.21
C VAL A 103 7.23 3.79 -4.11
N ALA A 104 7.22 2.86 -3.16
CA ALA A 104 8.17 2.86 -2.06
C ALA A 104 8.30 1.47 -1.48
N TYR A 105 9.43 1.23 -0.83
CA TYR A 105 9.70 -0.03 -0.16
C TYR A 105 10.20 0.33 1.24
N LEU A 106 9.50 -0.16 2.25
CA LEU A 106 9.81 0.18 3.64
C LEU A 106 10.20 -1.09 4.39
N LYS A 107 11.40 -1.12 4.92
CA LYS A 107 11.89 -2.29 5.65
C LYS A 107 11.39 -2.30 7.09
N LYS A 108 10.90 -3.44 7.55
CA LYS A 108 10.52 -3.63 8.94
C LYS A 108 11.77 -3.91 9.79
N PRO A 109 11.84 -3.45 11.02
CA PRO A 109 10.88 -2.57 11.66
C PRO A 109 11.04 -1.12 11.18
N PHE A 110 9.95 -0.38 11.17
CA PHE A 110 9.99 1.02 10.74
C PHE A 110 9.26 1.88 11.78
N GLN A 111 9.51 3.18 11.73
CA GLN A 111 8.82 4.12 12.61
C GLN A 111 7.54 4.59 11.94
N ARG A 112 6.55 4.90 12.76
CA ARG A 112 5.30 5.48 12.27
C ARG A 112 5.56 6.68 11.36
N GLU A 113 6.52 7.51 11.75
CA GLU A 113 6.87 8.71 10.99
C GLU A 113 7.36 8.40 9.58
N ASP A 114 8.07 7.29 9.41
CA ASP A 114 8.57 6.90 8.09
C ASP A 114 7.42 6.62 7.15
N LEU A 115 6.43 5.87 7.63
CA LEU A 115 5.26 5.53 6.83
C LEU A 115 4.41 6.76 6.55
N LEU A 116 4.17 7.57 7.57
CA LEU A 116 3.36 8.79 7.40
C LEU A 116 4.02 9.78 6.44
N LYS A 117 5.34 9.83 6.42
CA LYS A 117 6.05 10.67 5.48
C LYS A 117 5.79 10.25 4.05
N ILE A 118 5.84 8.96 3.79
CA ILE A 118 5.58 8.45 2.45
C ILE A 118 4.16 8.75 2.04
N ILE A 119 3.20 8.47 2.91
CA ILE A 119 1.78 8.73 2.62
C ILE A 119 1.55 10.22 2.41
N GLY A 120 2.20 11.05 3.22
CA GLY A 120 2.09 12.51 3.07
C GLY A 120 2.58 13.02 1.74
N ARG A 121 3.66 12.47 1.23
CA ARG A 121 4.16 12.83 -0.09
C ARG A 121 3.17 12.48 -1.18
N LEU A 122 2.53 11.32 -1.05
CA LEU A 122 1.52 10.91 -2.02
C LEU A 122 0.31 11.82 -1.97
N ALA A 123 0.02 12.38 -0.80
CA ALA A 123 -1.08 13.32 -0.65
C ALA A 123 -0.84 14.64 -1.34
N VAL A 124 0.42 15.07 -1.35
CA VAL A 124 0.78 16.37 -1.92
C VAL A 124 0.78 16.33 -3.44
N VAL A 125 1.14 15.20 -4.00
CA VAL A 125 1.21 15.06 -5.45
C VAL A 125 -0.18 14.69 -5.96
N PRO A 126 -0.81 15.50 -6.82
CA PRO A 126 -2.10 15.14 -7.37
C PRO A 126 -2.01 13.81 -8.11
N PRO A 127 -2.98 12.93 -7.95
CA PRO A 127 -2.96 11.65 -8.65
C PRO A 127 -2.97 11.81 -10.16
N ASN A 128 -3.61 12.86 -10.63
CA ASN A 128 -3.61 13.16 -12.04
C ASN A 128 -3.09 14.57 -12.19
N PRO A 129 -1.80 14.73 -12.42
CA PRO A 129 -1.29 16.07 -12.66
C PRO A 129 -2.06 16.66 -13.81
N PRO A 130 -2.45 17.93 -13.71
CA PRO A 130 -3.18 18.56 -14.79
C PRO A 130 -2.40 18.40 -16.06
N ALA A 131 -3.10 18.10 -17.12
CA ALA A 131 -2.48 17.99 -18.41
C ALA A 131 -1.75 19.29 -18.71
N PRO A 132 -0.56 19.19 -19.23
CA PRO A 132 0.17 20.42 -19.58
C PRO A 132 -0.54 21.22 -20.63
#